data_9818c80248c802d2d8853bdcb2a69fcd
#
_entry.id   9818c80248c802d2d8853bdcb2a69fcd
#
_cell.length_a   1.000
_cell.length_b   1.000
_cell.length_c   1.000
_cell.angle_alpha   90.00
_cell.angle_beta   90.00
_cell.angle_gamma   90.00
#
_symmetry.space_group_name_H-M   'P 1'
#
loop_
_entity.id
_entity.type
_entity.pdbx_description
1 polymer ?
#
loop_
_entity_poly.entity_id
_entity_poly.type
_entity_poly.pdbx_seq_one_letter_code
_entity_poly.pdbx_strand_id
1 'polypeptide(L)'
;MMSILQESHQIIRQTYKGVMKILLVIVICILPTIIFATNSFYTSALNGFNDENFEKAIKYLEKDIVFNPKSSESYILLGKSYEGIDDQNNALKYYEIAFTLIPHNLELNYLIGKVSYELGLIEQYAEQISNLEILCETSCEEIVKLKDLAE
;
A
#
# COMPACT_ATOMS: atom_id res chain seq x y z
N MET A 1 -0.14 -42.28 -50.56
CA MET A 1 -0.85 -41.03 -50.17
C MET A 1 -1.06 -40.90 -48.65
N MET A 2 -1.37 -41.98 -47.91
CA MET A 2 -1.57 -41.94 -46.44
C MET A 2 -0.30 -41.66 -45.63
N SER A 3 0.89 -42.08 -46.07
CA SER A 3 2.15 -41.84 -45.35
C SER A 3 2.56 -40.35 -45.29
N ILE A 4 2.32 -39.61 -46.37
CA ILE A 4 2.65 -38.16 -46.46
C ILE A 4 1.78 -37.33 -45.53
N LEU A 5 0.51 -37.70 -45.37
CA LEU A 5 -0.41 -37.03 -44.42
C LEU A 5 -0.02 -37.29 -42.97
N GLN A 6 0.53 -38.43 -42.63
CA GLN A 6 0.95 -38.81 -41.30
C GLN A 6 2.25 -38.09 -40.89
N GLU A 7 3.20 -37.90 -41.82
CA GLU A 7 4.41 -37.10 -41.63
C GLU A 7 4.09 -35.61 -41.43
N SER A 8 3.19 -35.03 -42.20
CA SER A 8 2.79 -33.63 -42.06
C SER A 8 2.13 -33.37 -40.70
N HIS A 9 1.32 -34.27 -40.19
CA HIS A 9 0.74 -34.17 -38.83
C HIS A 9 1.78 -34.29 -37.70
N GLN A 10 2.82 -35.06 -37.88
CA GLN A 10 3.92 -35.17 -36.92
C GLN A 10 4.75 -33.87 -36.86
N ILE A 11 5.06 -33.30 -38.02
CA ILE A 11 5.81 -32.03 -38.13
C ILE A 11 5.04 -30.89 -37.49
N ILE A 12 3.73 -30.78 -37.75
CA ILE A 12 2.86 -29.77 -37.15
C ILE A 12 2.82 -29.91 -35.63
N ARG A 13 2.70 -31.11 -35.08
CA ARG A 13 2.71 -31.33 -33.62
C ARG A 13 4.04 -30.96 -32.97
N GLN A 14 5.16 -31.21 -33.64
CA GLN A 14 6.49 -30.87 -33.14
C GLN A 14 6.70 -29.33 -33.09
N THR A 15 6.28 -28.63 -34.15
CA THR A 15 6.36 -27.18 -34.23
C THR A 15 5.47 -26.50 -33.17
N TYR A 16 4.23 -26.98 -32.97
CA TYR A 16 3.35 -26.46 -31.89
C TYR A 16 3.93 -26.66 -30.49
N LYS A 17 4.53 -27.82 -30.21
CA LYS A 17 5.22 -28.08 -28.93
C LYS A 17 6.41 -27.15 -28.72
N GLY A 18 7.17 -26.83 -29.78
CA GLY A 18 8.28 -25.89 -29.73
C GLY A 18 7.82 -24.45 -29.42
N VAL A 19 6.83 -23.96 -30.16
CA VAL A 19 6.27 -22.62 -29.98
C VAL A 19 5.65 -22.45 -28.58
N MET A 20 4.92 -23.46 -28.09
CA MET A 20 4.30 -23.43 -26.77
C MET A 20 5.34 -23.39 -25.63
N LYS A 21 6.47 -24.09 -25.78
CA LYS A 21 7.59 -24.01 -24.84
C LYS A 21 8.24 -22.63 -24.81
N ILE A 22 8.42 -22.00 -25.96
CA ILE A 22 8.99 -20.65 -26.07
C ILE A 22 8.05 -19.62 -25.44
N LEU A 23 6.74 -19.70 -25.70
CA LEU A 23 5.73 -18.84 -25.09
C LEU A 23 5.72 -18.98 -23.55
N LEU A 24 5.84 -20.19 -23.04
CA LEU A 24 5.84 -20.47 -21.61
C LEU A 24 7.09 -19.90 -20.93
N VAL A 25 8.27 -19.96 -21.57
CA VAL A 25 9.51 -19.34 -21.10
C VAL A 25 9.39 -17.81 -21.09
N ILE A 26 8.80 -17.21 -22.13
CA ILE A 26 8.58 -15.75 -22.20
C ILE A 26 7.65 -15.30 -21.06
N VAL A 27 6.57 -16.01 -20.80
CA VAL A 27 5.64 -15.70 -19.70
C VAL A 27 6.35 -15.80 -18.34
N ILE A 28 7.15 -16.85 -18.12
CA ILE A 28 7.91 -17.02 -16.86
C ILE A 28 8.96 -15.93 -16.68
N CYS A 29 9.59 -15.45 -17.76
CA CYS A 29 10.60 -14.38 -17.67
C CYS A 29 9.99 -12.97 -17.44
N ILE A 30 8.73 -12.73 -17.88
CA ILE A 30 8.07 -11.43 -17.72
C ILE A 30 7.44 -11.27 -16.33
N LEU A 31 6.90 -12.35 -15.73
CA LEU A 31 6.24 -12.32 -14.42
C LEU A 31 7.11 -11.75 -13.29
N PRO A 32 8.40 -12.12 -13.11
CA PRO A 32 9.21 -11.60 -12.01
C PRO A 32 9.55 -10.10 -12.18
N THR A 33 9.62 -9.58 -13.40
CA THR A 33 9.97 -8.17 -13.63
C THR A 33 8.88 -7.21 -13.19
N ILE A 34 7.61 -7.63 -13.23
CA ILE A 34 6.47 -6.81 -12.78
C ILE A 34 6.44 -6.74 -11.25
N ILE A 35 6.72 -7.85 -10.55
CA ILE A 35 6.74 -7.89 -9.08
C ILE A 35 7.89 -7.05 -8.50
N PHE A 36 9.06 -7.04 -9.15
CA PHE A 36 10.20 -6.22 -8.70
C PHE A 36 9.96 -4.71 -8.88
N ALA A 37 9.19 -4.30 -9.88
CA ALA A 37 8.92 -2.88 -10.12
C ALA A 37 8.01 -2.26 -9.05
N THR A 38 7.04 -3.01 -8.51
CA THR A 38 6.12 -2.52 -7.47
C THR A 38 6.81 -2.31 -6.13
N ASN A 39 7.66 -3.24 -5.69
CA ASN A 39 8.45 -3.11 -4.47
C ASN A 39 9.49 -1.96 -4.51
N SER A 40 9.84 -1.48 -5.70
CA SER A 40 10.85 -0.44 -5.88
C SER A 40 10.35 0.96 -5.47
N PHE A 41 9.08 1.31 -5.70
CA PHE A 41 8.55 2.63 -5.32
C PHE A 41 8.36 2.75 -3.81
N TYR A 42 7.73 1.77 -3.17
CA TYR A 42 7.58 1.76 -1.71
C TYR A 42 8.94 1.76 -1.00
N THR A 43 9.88 0.94 -1.43
CA THR A 43 11.24 0.91 -0.85
C THR A 43 11.97 2.24 -1.00
N SER A 44 11.83 2.89 -2.17
CA SER A 44 12.43 4.20 -2.42
C SER A 44 11.79 5.30 -1.56
N ALA A 45 10.49 5.18 -1.31
CA ALA A 45 9.74 6.06 -0.43
C ALA A 45 10.16 5.87 1.02
N LEU A 46 10.26 4.63 1.48
CA LEU A 46 10.67 4.30 2.84
C LEU A 46 12.09 4.81 3.14
N ASN A 47 13.01 4.68 2.19
CA ASN A 47 14.34 5.28 2.32
C ASN A 47 14.27 6.81 2.41
N GLY A 48 13.45 7.45 1.57
CA GLY A 48 13.24 8.90 1.63
C GLY A 48 12.66 9.34 2.97
N PHE A 49 11.70 8.61 3.52
CA PHE A 49 11.09 8.87 4.81
C PHE A 49 12.11 8.72 5.96
N ASN A 50 12.90 7.66 5.95
CA ASN A 50 13.94 7.42 6.95
C ASN A 50 15.08 8.45 6.90
N ASP A 51 15.32 9.04 5.73
CA ASP A 51 16.27 10.14 5.52
C ASP A 51 15.63 11.52 5.85
N GLU A 52 14.41 11.57 6.38
CA GLU A 52 13.61 12.79 6.64
C GLU A 52 13.38 13.65 5.37
N ASN A 53 13.55 13.04 4.18
CA ASN A 53 13.23 13.67 2.90
C ASN A 53 11.81 13.31 2.51
N PHE A 54 10.86 13.97 3.18
CA PHE A 54 9.43 13.66 3.07
C PHE A 54 8.87 13.95 1.68
N GLU A 55 9.35 14.98 0.98
CA GLU A 55 8.91 15.27 -0.40
C GLU A 55 9.33 14.14 -1.37
N LYS A 56 10.53 13.57 -1.17
CA LYS A 56 10.96 12.40 -1.92
C LYS A 56 10.09 11.19 -1.61
N ALA A 57 9.75 10.96 -0.33
CA ALA A 57 8.87 9.89 0.08
C ALA A 57 7.49 10.04 -0.57
N ILE A 58 6.86 11.21 -0.47
CA ILE A 58 5.57 11.54 -1.09
C ILE A 58 5.59 11.21 -2.59
N LYS A 59 6.59 11.72 -3.33
CA LYS A 59 6.72 11.50 -4.77
C LYS A 59 6.74 10.03 -5.17
N TYR A 60 7.39 9.17 -4.37
CA TYR A 60 7.47 7.74 -4.65
C TYR A 60 6.20 7.01 -4.20
N LEU A 61 5.57 7.42 -3.09
CA LEU A 61 4.32 6.84 -2.61
C LEU A 61 3.15 7.14 -3.55
N GLU A 62 3.07 8.36 -4.09
CA GLU A 62 2.07 8.70 -5.10
C GLU A 62 2.16 7.81 -6.34
N LYS A 63 3.38 7.39 -6.73
CA LYS A 63 3.55 6.40 -7.79
C LYS A 63 3.14 5.01 -7.33
N ASP A 64 3.50 4.62 -6.10
CA ASP A 64 3.20 3.31 -5.57
C ASP A 64 1.69 3.05 -5.50
N ILE A 65 0.90 4.00 -4.99
CA ILE A 65 -0.56 3.86 -4.88
C ILE A 65 -1.28 3.76 -6.24
N VAL A 66 -0.67 4.23 -7.34
CA VAL A 66 -1.19 4.03 -8.70
C VAL A 66 -1.12 2.55 -9.11
N PHE A 67 -0.04 1.87 -8.74
CA PHE A 67 0.15 0.45 -9.05
C PHE A 67 -0.44 -0.46 -7.97
N ASN A 68 -0.46 0.00 -6.72
CA ASN A 68 -0.92 -0.72 -5.54
C ASN A 68 -2.03 0.04 -4.80
N PRO A 69 -3.22 0.27 -5.39
CA PRO A 69 -4.26 1.12 -4.82
C PRO A 69 -4.92 0.55 -3.55
N LYS A 70 -4.56 -0.66 -3.14
CA LYS A 70 -5.03 -1.31 -1.91
C LYS A 70 -3.93 -1.49 -0.86
N SER A 71 -2.77 -0.86 -1.02
CA SER A 71 -1.70 -0.88 -0.03
C SER A 71 -2.00 0.11 1.08
N SER A 72 -2.54 -0.37 2.19
CA SER A 72 -2.75 0.44 3.39
C SER A 72 -1.45 1.04 3.92
N GLU A 73 -0.35 0.29 3.83
CA GLU A 73 0.99 0.71 4.25
C GLU A 73 1.47 1.94 3.47
N SER A 74 1.22 1.97 2.16
CA SER A 74 1.61 3.12 1.31
C SER A 74 0.81 4.36 1.67
N TYR A 75 -0.48 4.23 1.96
CA TYR A 75 -1.31 5.36 2.39
C TYR A 75 -0.92 5.84 3.79
N ILE A 76 -0.64 4.95 4.75
CA ILE A 76 -0.17 5.34 6.09
C ILE A 76 1.17 6.09 5.99
N LEU A 77 2.12 5.55 5.22
CA LEU A 77 3.43 6.19 5.06
C LEU A 77 3.31 7.54 4.33
N LEU A 78 2.37 7.66 3.39
CA LEU A 78 2.07 8.92 2.71
C LEU A 78 1.48 9.96 3.68
N GLY A 79 0.55 9.57 4.54
CA GLY A 79 0.04 10.43 5.61
C GLY A 79 1.16 10.90 6.55
N LYS A 80 2.00 9.98 7.03
CA LYS A 80 3.17 10.32 7.87
C LYS A 80 4.16 11.26 7.16
N SER A 81 4.34 11.10 5.85
CA SER A 81 5.21 11.98 5.08
C SER A 81 4.64 13.39 4.94
N TYR A 82 3.31 13.51 4.83
CA TYR A 82 2.63 14.82 4.84
C TYR A 82 2.66 15.48 6.22
N GLU A 83 2.55 14.72 7.32
CA GLU A 83 2.82 15.27 8.67
C GLU A 83 4.25 15.79 8.76
N GLY A 84 5.24 15.11 8.17
CA GLY A 84 6.64 15.52 8.19
C GLY A 84 6.93 16.85 7.48
N ILE A 85 6.01 17.33 6.62
CA ILE A 85 6.06 18.64 5.97
C ILE A 85 4.98 19.59 6.50
N ASP A 86 4.41 19.32 7.67
CA ASP A 86 3.36 20.11 8.33
C ASP A 86 2.05 20.27 7.53
N ASP A 87 1.76 19.36 6.58
CA ASP A 87 0.51 19.34 5.80
C ASP A 87 -0.50 18.38 6.41
N GLN A 88 -1.10 18.79 7.53
CA GLN A 88 -2.06 17.98 8.30
C GLN A 88 -3.32 17.61 7.50
N ASN A 89 -3.76 18.47 6.58
CA ASN A 89 -4.94 18.20 5.77
C ASN A 89 -4.72 17.03 4.81
N ASN A 90 -3.58 16.99 4.15
CA ASN A 90 -3.23 15.85 3.29
C ASN A 90 -2.89 14.61 4.12
N ALA A 91 -2.26 14.75 5.28
CA ALA A 91 -2.01 13.65 6.20
C ALA A 91 -3.33 12.95 6.58
N LEU A 92 -4.32 13.71 7.06
CA LEU A 92 -5.64 13.19 7.43
C LEU A 92 -6.30 12.47 6.24
N LYS A 93 -6.33 13.11 5.07
CA LYS A 93 -6.90 12.53 3.85
C LYS A 93 -6.35 11.14 3.55
N TYR A 94 -5.03 10.95 3.63
CA TYR A 94 -4.42 9.67 3.30
C TYR A 94 -4.60 8.62 4.40
N TYR A 95 -4.65 9.04 5.65
CA TYR A 95 -5.04 8.16 6.77
C TYR A 95 -6.48 7.68 6.64
N GLU A 96 -7.42 8.54 6.26
CA GLU A 96 -8.81 8.16 6.02
C GLU A 96 -8.94 7.13 4.87
N ILE A 97 -8.15 7.27 3.80
CA ILE A 97 -8.11 6.25 2.74
C ILE A 97 -7.59 4.92 3.30
N ALA A 98 -6.50 4.93 4.08
CA ALA A 98 -6.00 3.72 4.73
C ALA A 98 -7.03 3.11 5.67
N PHE A 99 -7.78 3.93 6.40
CA PHE A 99 -8.84 3.49 7.32
C PHE A 99 -9.96 2.73 6.59
N THR A 100 -10.32 3.11 5.37
CA THR A 100 -11.29 2.34 4.57
C THR A 100 -10.81 0.92 4.25
N LEU A 101 -9.48 0.69 4.25
CA LEU A 101 -8.88 -0.62 3.96
C LEU A 101 -8.68 -1.46 5.22
N ILE A 102 -8.33 -0.82 6.34
CA ILE A 102 -7.99 -1.49 7.62
C ILE A 102 -8.60 -0.77 8.83
N PRO A 103 -9.92 -0.70 8.99
CA PRO A 103 -10.60 0.13 10.01
C PRO A 103 -10.29 -0.25 11.46
N HIS A 104 -9.82 -1.49 11.71
CA HIS A 104 -9.52 -1.99 13.06
C HIS A 104 -8.04 -1.90 13.44
N ASN A 105 -7.24 -1.09 12.71
CA ASN A 105 -5.84 -0.88 13.03
C ASN A 105 -5.71 0.19 14.13
N LEU A 106 -5.11 -0.17 15.27
CA LEU A 106 -4.97 0.72 16.44
C LEU A 106 -4.12 1.96 16.14
N GLU A 107 -2.96 1.75 15.51
CA GLU A 107 -2.07 2.84 15.13
C GLU A 107 -2.77 3.86 14.22
N LEU A 108 -3.54 3.38 13.25
CA LEU A 108 -4.23 4.24 12.29
C LEU A 108 -5.35 5.06 12.95
N ASN A 109 -6.13 4.45 13.86
CA ASN A 109 -7.12 5.19 14.66
C ASN A 109 -6.45 6.28 15.50
N TYR A 110 -5.28 5.97 16.11
CA TYR A 110 -4.50 6.97 16.84
C TYR A 110 -4.02 8.11 15.92
N LEU A 111 -3.46 7.80 14.74
CA LEU A 111 -2.95 8.80 13.79
C LEU A 111 -4.07 9.75 13.31
N ILE A 112 -5.25 9.21 12.97
CA ILE A 112 -6.41 10.01 12.59
C ILE A 112 -6.85 10.90 13.75
N GLY A 113 -6.98 10.33 14.95
CA GLY A 113 -7.38 11.08 16.14
C GLY A 113 -6.40 12.24 16.45
N LYS A 114 -5.09 11.96 16.42
CA LYS A 114 -4.04 12.95 16.63
C LYS A 114 -4.17 14.13 15.65
N VAL A 115 -4.19 13.83 14.34
CA VAL A 115 -4.28 14.87 13.31
C VAL A 115 -5.62 15.62 13.38
N SER A 116 -6.71 14.92 13.71
CA SER A 116 -8.02 15.55 13.92
C SER A 116 -8.01 16.53 15.08
N TYR A 117 -7.34 16.18 16.19
CA TYR A 117 -7.15 17.10 17.32
C TYR A 117 -6.34 18.34 16.92
N GLU A 118 -5.22 18.17 16.22
CA GLU A 118 -4.37 19.26 15.73
C GLU A 118 -5.10 20.20 14.76
N LEU A 119 -6.03 19.66 13.95
CA LEU A 119 -6.89 20.44 13.06
C LEU A 119 -8.13 21.05 13.74
N GLY A 120 -8.36 20.76 15.04
CA GLY A 120 -9.54 21.22 15.76
C GLY A 120 -10.84 20.49 15.38
N LEU A 121 -10.76 19.31 14.75
CA LEU A 121 -11.88 18.44 14.35
C LEU A 121 -12.32 17.59 15.54
N ILE A 122 -12.89 18.23 16.56
CA ILE A 122 -13.14 17.61 17.88
C ILE A 122 -14.10 16.42 17.79
N GLU A 123 -15.08 16.46 16.91
CA GLU A 123 -16.02 15.35 16.71
C GLU A 123 -15.31 14.11 16.17
N GLN A 124 -14.46 14.26 15.16
CA GLN A 124 -13.67 13.16 14.61
C GLN A 124 -12.63 12.63 15.60
N TYR A 125 -12.00 13.51 16.36
CA TYR A 125 -11.12 13.13 17.47
C TYR A 125 -11.85 12.24 18.48
N ALA A 126 -13.05 12.64 18.94
CA ALA A 126 -13.85 11.89 19.90
C ALA A 126 -14.31 10.54 19.32
N GLU A 127 -14.62 10.50 18.03
CA GLU A 127 -14.92 9.24 17.32
C GLU A 127 -13.75 8.26 17.40
N GLN A 128 -12.52 8.72 17.15
CA GLN A 128 -11.35 7.84 17.20
C GLN A 128 -11.05 7.33 18.62
N ILE A 129 -11.27 8.14 19.66
CA ILE A 129 -11.21 7.66 21.04
C ILE A 129 -12.23 6.54 21.26
N SER A 130 -13.48 6.73 20.84
CA SER A 130 -14.52 5.70 20.99
C SER A 130 -14.19 4.41 20.24
N ASN A 131 -13.63 4.52 19.02
CA ASN A 131 -13.17 3.37 18.26
C ASN A 131 -12.05 2.63 18.98
N LEU A 132 -11.07 3.33 19.52
CA LEU A 132 -9.98 2.74 20.30
C LEU A 132 -10.50 2.07 21.60
N GLU A 133 -11.48 2.66 22.27
CA GLU A 133 -12.12 2.05 23.46
C GLU A 133 -12.79 0.71 23.14
N ILE A 134 -13.38 0.59 21.94
CA ILE A 134 -14.00 -0.64 21.47
C ILE A 134 -12.94 -1.68 21.06
N LEU A 135 -11.86 -1.23 20.39
CA LEU A 135 -10.81 -2.12 19.88
C LEU A 135 -9.88 -2.64 20.99
N CYS A 136 -9.68 -1.83 22.04
CA CYS A 136 -8.87 -2.18 23.18
C CYS A 136 -9.77 -2.75 24.30
N GLU A 137 -9.73 -4.05 24.55
CA GLU A 137 -10.51 -4.69 25.63
C GLU A 137 -10.22 -4.11 27.03
N THR A 138 -9.02 -3.55 27.18
CA THR A 138 -8.56 -2.81 28.37
C THR A 138 -7.92 -1.49 27.91
N SER A 139 -7.04 -0.85 28.62
CA SER A 139 -6.32 0.32 28.09
C SER A 139 -5.18 -0.11 27.19
N CYS A 140 -5.07 0.46 25.99
CA CYS A 140 -3.94 0.32 25.11
C CYS A 140 -3.14 1.63 25.05
N GLU A 141 -1.89 1.55 24.59
CA GLU A 141 -0.97 2.72 24.56
C GLU A 141 -1.51 3.84 23.67
N GLU A 142 -2.16 3.47 22.57
CA GLU A 142 -2.72 4.40 21.58
C GLU A 142 -3.80 5.30 22.19
N ILE A 143 -4.70 4.74 22.99
CA ILE A 143 -5.78 5.54 23.62
C ILE A 143 -5.24 6.45 24.72
N VAL A 144 -4.24 6.00 25.47
CA VAL A 144 -3.58 6.84 26.50
C VAL A 144 -2.90 8.02 25.83
N LYS A 145 -2.07 7.77 24.83
CA LYS A 145 -1.39 8.83 24.06
C LYS A 145 -2.37 9.83 23.44
N LEU A 146 -3.51 9.32 22.93
CA LEU A 146 -4.49 10.20 22.30
C LEU A 146 -5.21 11.09 23.32
N LYS A 147 -5.54 10.57 24.50
CA LYS A 147 -6.18 11.35 25.56
C LYS A 147 -5.23 12.40 26.18
N ASP A 148 -3.95 12.07 26.31
CA ASP A 148 -2.92 12.98 26.84
C ASP A 148 -2.69 14.22 25.96
N LEU A 149 -3.10 14.20 24.66
CA LEU A 149 -3.02 15.37 23.79
C LEU A 149 -3.98 16.51 24.23
N ALA A 150 -5.06 16.17 24.94
CA ALA A 150 -6.11 17.11 25.32
C ALA A 150 -5.99 17.64 26.77
N GLU A 151 -4.99 17.18 27.53
CA GLU A 151 -4.70 17.62 28.91
C GLU A 151 -3.64 18.75 28.93
#